data_33a2b346e84854820fc1488e984ccc99
#
_entry.id   33a2b346e84854820fc1488e984ccc99
#
_cell.length_a   1.000
_cell.length_b   1.000
_cell.length_c   1.000
_cell.angle_alpha   90.00
_cell.angle_beta   90.00
_cell.angle_gamma   90.00
#
_symmetry.space_group_name_H-M   'P 1'
#
loop_
_entity.id
_entity.type
_entity.pdbx_description
1 polymer ?
#
loop_
_entity_poly.entity_id
_entity_poly.type
_entity_poly.pdbx_seq_one_letter_code
_entity_poly.pdbx_strand_id
1 'polypeptide(L)'
;MTLAASGSPRSALGIVLRTVTHGAAYARHLVRGNHVRSDLTWSRPGTPPVLLAHGFLGTRGTMMPLAKRFADDGRATFTYHHGTFQLRSLRASAQELVEHIDRLQQTLGVEQFDVVGFSMGGLVALHAVKFLQAHRAIRRLALLGAPTDGTWAGLVGVATVGLVSPSVWQCLPSSDFIADLRAGTLPPGLRVRQIHGLHDALCPLPRPLTGVDPQRDFIVLPGGHSSLVMSHPFYRELKSFFDAPDDAEQPVAAAE
;
A
#
# COMPACT_ATOMS: atom_id res chain seq x y z
N MET A 1 20.23 -7.82 9.98
CA MET A 1 19.70 -6.53 10.48
C MET A 1 20.83 -5.53 10.50
N THR A 2 21.04 -4.84 9.39
CA THR A 2 22.13 -3.86 9.27
C THR A 2 21.51 -2.49 9.54
N LEU A 3 21.56 -2.06 10.78
CA LEU A 3 21.26 -0.69 11.18
C LEU A 3 22.44 0.18 10.73
N ALA A 4 22.29 0.92 9.65
CA ALA A 4 23.22 1.98 9.30
C ALA A 4 23.11 3.09 10.35
N ALA A 5 24.15 3.17 11.17
CA ALA A 5 24.26 4.04 12.33
C ALA A 5 24.53 5.51 11.97
N SER A 6 24.21 6.39 12.92
CA SER A 6 24.67 7.77 13.15
C SER A 6 24.46 8.76 11.99
N GLY A 7 23.22 9.25 11.87
CA GLY A 7 22.96 10.48 11.10
C GLY A 7 23.47 11.72 11.85
N SER A 8 24.29 12.53 11.18
CA SER A 8 24.68 13.85 11.70
C SER A 8 23.44 14.74 11.92
N PRO A 9 23.49 15.78 12.80
CA PRO A 9 22.38 16.72 13.03
C PRO A 9 21.80 17.34 11.75
N ARG A 10 22.64 17.52 10.72
CA ARG A 10 22.22 17.96 9.38
C ARG A 10 21.34 16.96 8.65
N SER A 11 21.49 15.65 8.91
CA SER A 11 20.62 14.61 8.34
C SER A 11 19.25 14.58 9.02
N ALA A 12 19.18 14.80 10.35
CA ALA A 12 17.91 14.85 11.08
C ALA A 12 17.04 16.04 10.65
N LEU A 13 17.61 17.23 10.54
CA LEU A 13 16.91 18.42 10.03
C LEU A 13 16.42 18.21 8.59
N GLY A 14 17.23 17.60 7.75
CA GLY A 14 16.86 17.25 6.37
C GLY A 14 15.71 16.25 6.28
N ILE A 15 15.61 15.31 7.21
CA ILE A 15 14.49 14.36 7.30
C ILE A 15 13.22 15.08 7.73
N VAL A 16 13.28 15.90 8.79
CA VAL A 16 12.14 16.69 9.28
C VAL A 16 11.61 17.61 8.18
N LEU A 17 12.50 18.37 7.52
CA LEU A 17 12.09 19.27 6.44
C LEU A 17 11.42 18.52 5.27
N ARG A 18 11.95 17.38 4.85
CA ARG A 18 11.33 16.53 3.83
C ARG A 18 9.98 15.98 4.28
N THR A 19 9.84 15.56 5.53
CA THR A 19 8.56 15.06 6.04
C THR A 19 7.50 16.17 6.02
N VAL A 20 7.84 17.40 6.41
CA VAL A 20 6.93 18.56 6.37
C VAL A 20 6.56 18.92 4.93
N THR A 21 7.54 19.00 4.02
CA THR A 21 7.27 19.31 2.60
C THR A 21 6.41 18.24 1.93
N HIS A 22 6.65 16.96 2.21
CA HIS A 22 5.83 15.87 1.71
C HIS A 22 4.42 15.90 2.33
N GLY A 23 4.27 16.27 3.60
CA GLY A 23 2.98 16.47 4.25
C GLY A 23 2.15 17.57 3.57
N ALA A 24 2.75 18.71 3.30
CA ALA A 24 2.09 19.82 2.59
C ALA A 24 1.71 19.43 1.14
N ALA A 25 2.59 18.72 0.44
CA ALA A 25 2.28 18.21 -0.89
C ALA A 25 1.13 17.18 -0.86
N TYR A 26 1.14 16.27 0.10
CA TYR A 26 0.06 15.30 0.30
C TYR A 26 -1.29 16.00 0.56
N ALA A 27 -1.32 17.00 1.46
CA ALA A 27 -2.52 17.78 1.74
C ALA A 27 -3.07 18.47 0.48
N ARG A 28 -2.20 19.01 -0.36
CA ARG A 28 -2.59 19.60 -1.66
C ARG A 28 -3.24 18.58 -2.60
N HIS A 29 -2.74 17.35 -2.60
CA HIS A 29 -3.32 16.25 -3.38
C HIS A 29 -4.64 15.76 -2.77
N LEU A 30 -4.78 15.78 -1.46
CA LEU A 30 -6.02 15.45 -0.77
C LEU A 30 -7.16 16.38 -1.19
N VAL A 31 -6.90 17.70 -1.25
CA VAL A 31 -7.88 18.73 -1.68
C VAL A 31 -8.36 18.52 -3.12
N ARG A 32 -7.54 17.90 -3.99
CA ARG A 32 -7.98 17.55 -5.36
C ARG A 32 -9.11 16.53 -5.39
N GLY A 33 -9.32 15.81 -4.27
CA GLY A 33 -10.49 14.94 -4.08
C GLY A 33 -10.51 13.73 -5.00
N ASN A 34 -11.72 13.21 -5.22
CA ASN A 34 -11.98 12.02 -6.04
C ASN A 34 -12.32 12.33 -7.50
N HIS A 35 -12.41 13.62 -7.86
CA HIS A 35 -12.75 14.08 -9.22
C HIS A 35 -11.58 13.97 -10.22
N VAL A 36 -10.40 13.58 -9.73
CA VAL A 36 -9.21 13.42 -10.57
C VAL A 36 -9.36 12.15 -11.40
N ARG A 37 -9.27 12.28 -12.72
CA ARG A 37 -9.09 11.13 -13.61
C ARG A 37 -7.66 10.64 -13.43
N SER A 38 -7.54 9.52 -12.75
CA SER A 38 -6.24 8.86 -12.50
C SER A 38 -6.06 7.60 -13.34
N ASP A 39 -7.05 7.27 -14.15
CA ASP A 39 -7.06 6.04 -14.92
C ASP A 39 -6.29 6.27 -16.22
N LEU A 40 -5.04 5.84 -16.22
CA LEU A 40 -4.16 5.86 -17.37
C LEU A 40 -4.20 4.46 -17.98
N THR A 41 -4.93 4.34 -19.09
CA THR A 41 -5.34 3.06 -19.66
C THR A 41 -4.29 2.37 -20.53
N TRP A 42 -3.16 3.04 -20.80
CA TRP A 42 -2.11 2.44 -21.63
C TRP A 42 -1.06 1.72 -20.77
N SER A 43 -0.73 0.50 -21.13
CA SER A 43 0.36 -0.28 -20.55
C SER A 43 1.24 -0.86 -21.64
N ARG A 44 2.53 -1.03 -21.36
CA ARG A 44 3.40 -1.78 -22.25
C ARG A 44 2.86 -3.22 -22.38
N PRO A 45 2.90 -3.83 -23.56
CA PRO A 45 2.49 -5.23 -23.74
C PRO A 45 3.16 -6.14 -22.70
N GLY A 46 2.39 -7.07 -22.14
CA GLY A 46 2.86 -7.99 -21.11
C GLY A 46 3.08 -7.40 -19.71
N THR A 47 2.79 -6.10 -19.50
CA THR A 47 2.96 -5.45 -18.20
C THR A 47 1.62 -5.35 -17.49
N PRO A 48 1.43 -6.00 -16.33
CA PRO A 48 0.20 -5.90 -15.56
C PRO A 48 -0.09 -4.47 -15.12
N PRO A 49 -1.33 -4.01 -15.19
CA PRO A 49 -1.70 -2.69 -14.68
C PRO A 49 -1.56 -2.60 -13.17
N VAL A 50 -1.38 -1.40 -12.64
CA VAL A 50 -1.25 -1.15 -11.22
C VAL A 50 -2.54 -0.56 -10.65
N LEU A 51 -3.08 -1.21 -9.62
CA LEU A 51 -4.22 -0.71 -8.86
C LEU A 51 -3.73 -0.07 -7.56
N LEU A 52 -4.14 1.17 -7.31
CA LEU A 52 -3.72 1.97 -6.16
C LEU A 52 -4.89 2.15 -5.20
N ALA A 53 -4.78 1.62 -3.98
CA ALA A 53 -5.75 1.77 -2.90
C ALA A 53 -5.24 2.77 -1.86
N HIS A 54 -5.96 3.90 -1.67
CA HIS A 54 -5.58 4.97 -0.74
C HIS A 54 -5.87 4.64 0.73
N GLY A 55 -5.28 5.39 1.65
CA GLY A 55 -5.46 5.25 3.10
C GLY A 55 -6.68 5.99 3.66
N PHE A 56 -6.77 6.01 5.00
CA PHE A 56 -7.80 6.73 5.76
C PHE A 56 -7.81 8.22 5.40
N LEU A 57 -9.00 8.79 5.28
CA LEU A 57 -9.25 10.15 4.79
C LEU A 57 -8.59 10.46 3.43
N GLY A 58 -8.01 9.46 2.77
CA GLY A 58 -7.41 9.61 1.47
C GLY A 58 -8.45 9.80 0.36
N THR A 59 -7.97 10.24 -0.78
CA THR A 59 -8.74 10.38 -2.01
C THR A 59 -7.92 9.84 -3.18
N ARG A 60 -8.54 9.66 -4.34
CA ARG A 60 -7.80 9.36 -5.58
C ARG A 60 -6.64 10.33 -5.81
N GLY A 61 -6.85 11.62 -5.50
CA GLY A 61 -5.85 12.66 -5.61
C GLY A 61 -4.57 12.36 -4.84
N THR A 62 -4.67 11.74 -3.66
CA THR A 62 -3.48 11.42 -2.84
C THR A 62 -2.58 10.36 -3.47
N MET A 63 -3.11 9.52 -4.36
CA MET A 63 -2.34 8.49 -5.07
C MET A 63 -1.75 8.97 -6.40
N MET A 64 -2.11 10.19 -6.86
CA MET A 64 -1.65 10.75 -8.13
C MET A 64 -0.13 10.78 -8.32
N PRO A 65 0.69 11.07 -7.28
CA PRO A 65 2.15 11.05 -7.44
C PRO A 65 2.68 9.68 -7.83
N LEU A 66 2.12 8.61 -7.27
CA LEU A 66 2.47 7.23 -7.66
C LEU A 66 1.91 6.89 -9.04
N ALA A 67 0.63 7.21 -9.29
CA ALA A 67 -0.01 6.97 -10.58
C ALA A 67 0.79 7.59 -11.72
N LYS A 68 1.20 8.87 -11.56
CA LYS A 68 2.01 9.55 -12.56
C LYS A 68 3.34 8.83 -12.82
N ARG A 69 4.06 8.42 -11.77
CA ARG A 69 5.34 7.73 -11.93
C ARG A 69 5.21 6.39 -12.63
N PHE A 70 4.20 5.59 -12.29
CA PHE A 70 3.94 4.34 -12.99
C PHE A 70 3.57 4.58 -14.46
N ALA A 71 2.80 5.62 -14.73
CA ALA A 71 2.45 5.99 -16.10
C ALA A 71 3.67 6.46 -16.90
N ASP A 72 4.55 7.28 -16.29
CA ASP A 72 5.81 7.72 -16.89
C ASP A 72 6.71 6.50 -17.22
N ASP A 73 6.61 5.42 -16.44
CA ASP A 73 7.29 4.14 -16.68
C ASP A 73 6.51 3.20 -17.62
N GLY A 74 5.40 3.66 -18.21
CA GLY A 74 4.61 2.92 -19.21
C GLY A 74 3.73 1.82 -18.61
N ARG A 75 3.22 2.00 -17.39
CA ARG A 75 2.25 1.10 -16.76
C ARG A 75 0.89 1.78 -16.63
N ALA A 76 -0.16 1.11 -17.10
CA ALA A 76 -1.52 1.54 -16.81
C ALA A 76 -1.77 1.57 -15.31
N THR A 77 -2.45 2.63 -14.82
CA THR A 77 -2.76 2.79 -13.39
C THR A 77 -4.23 3.09 -13.19
N PHE A 78 -4.79 2.44 -12.19
CA PHE A 78 -6.15 2.64 -11.75
C PHE A 78 -6.14 2.98 -10.26
N THR A 79 -7.04 3.86 -9.83
CA THR A 79 -7.16 4.18 -8.41
C THR A 79 -8.50 3.71 -7.90
N TYR A 80 -8.44 2.89 -6.86
CA TYR A 80 -9.63 2.43 -6.15
C TYR A 80 -10.12 3.51 -5.18
N HIS A 81 -11.44 3.72 -5.14
CA HIS A 81 -12.11 4.62 -4.22
C HIS A 81 -13.02 3.82 -3.30
N HIS A 82 -12.68 3.75 -2.03
CA HIS A 82 -13.47 3.04 -1.01
C HIS A 82 -14.49 3.97 -0.32
N GLY A 83 -15.40 4.57 -1.05
CA GLY A 83 -16.38 5.48 -0.47
C GLY A 83 -15.73 6.79 0.05
N THR A 84 -16.53 7.65 0.64
CA THR A 84 -16.08 8.95 1.15
C THR A 84 -15.23 8.75 2.40
N PHE A 85 -13.96 9.18 2.35
CA PHE A 85 -12.99 9.20 3.46
C PHE A 85 -12.67 7.84 4.10
N GLN A 86 -13.09 6.73 3.51
CA GLN A 86 -12.86 5.38 4.05
C GLN A 86 -13.36 5.20 5.50
N LEU A 87 -14.54 5.74 5.80
CA LEU A 87 -15.15 5.64 7.12
C LEU A 87 -15.92 4.32 7.33
N ARG A 88 -16.14 3.55 6.27
CA ARG A 88 -16.87 2.28 6.28
C ARG A 88 -16.03 1.15 6.87
N SER A 89 -16.67 0.03 7.17
CA SER A 89 -15.96 -1.19 7.59
C SER A 89 -14.89 -1.60 6.57
N LEU A 90 -13.69 -1.95 7.04
CA LEU A 90 -12.60 -2.42 6.19
C LEU A 90 -12.95 -3.74 5.48
N ARG A 91 -13.76 -4.60 6.12
CA ARG A 91 -14.26 -5.83 5.50
C ARG A 91 -15.19 -5.51 4.31
N ALA A 92 -16.07 -4.53 4.47
CA ALA A 92 -16.94 -4.08 3.37
C ALA A 92 -16.12 -3.41 2.25
N SER A 93 -15.13 -2.59 2.60
CA SER A 93 -14.21 -1.99 1.61
C SER A 93 -13.40 -3.04 0.85
N ALA A 94 -13.03 -4.14 1.50
CA ALA A 94 -12.34 -5.25 0.84
C ALA A 94 -13.25 -5.97 -0.17
N GLN A 95 -14.54 -6.16 0.17
CA GLN A 95 -15.52 -6.71 -0.77
C GLN A 95 -15.70 -5.81 -2.00
N GLU A 96 -15.86 -4.51 -1.77
CA GLU A 96 -15.96 -3.52 -2.87
C GLU A 96 -14.68 -3.47 -3.74
N LEU A 97 -13.50 -3.70 -3.14
CA LEU A 97 -12.24 -3.79 -3.88
C LEU A 97 -12.24 -5.00 -4.83
N VAL A 98 -12.70 -6.17 -4.36
CA VAL A 98 -12.83 -7.38 -5.20
C VAL A 98 -13.77 -7.10 -6.38
N GLU A 99 -14.95 -6.57 -6.11
CA GLU A 99 -15.92 -6.22 -7.14
C GLU A 99 -15.36 -5.17 -8.15
N HIS A 100 -14.52 -4.26 -7.67
CA HIS A 100 -13.86 -3.30 -8.54
C HIS A 100 -12.81 -3.97 -9.45
N ILE A 101 -12.03 -4.90 -8.90
CA ILE A 101 -11.06 -5.70 -9.66
C ILE A 101 -11.79 -6.51 -10.74
N ASP A 102 -12.88 -7.19 -10.39
CA ASP A 102 -13.67 -7.99 -11.34
C ASP A 102 -14.20 -7.13 -12.50
N ARG A 103 -14.72 -5.94 -12.20
CA ARG A 103 -15.15 -4.99 -13.23
C ARG A 103 -14.01 -4.54 -14.14
N LEU A 104 -12.83 -4.27 -13.57
CA LEU A 104 -11.66 -3.89 -14.37
C LEU A 104 -11.18 -5.06 -15.23
N GLN A 105 -11.16 -6.30 -14.73
CA GLN A 105 -10.81 -7.48 -15.52
C GLN A 105 -11.71 -7.62 -16.73
N GLN A 106 -13.03 -7.52 -16.52
CA GLN A 106 -14.02 -7.60 -17.60
C GLN A 106 -13.89 -6.46 -18.62
N THR A 107 -13.62 -5.23 -18.14
CA THR A 107 -13.54 -4.05 -19.02
C THR A 107 -12.26 -3.99 -19.82
N LEU A 108 -11.14 -4.43 -19.24
CA LEU A 108 -9.80 -4.29 -19.81
C LEU A 108 -9.30 -5.56 -20.47
N GLY A 109 -9.95 -6.72 -20.23
CA GLY A 109 -9.48 -8.00 -20.70
C GLY A 109 -8.14 -8.45 -20.09
N VAL A 110 -7.84 -8.00 -18.85
CA VAL A 110 -6.60 -8.36 -18.14
C VAL A 110 -6.91 -9.39 -17.06
N GLU A 111 -5.99 -10.33 -16.86
CA GLU A 111 -6.17 -11.39 -15.87
C GLU A 111 -5.73 -10.97 -14.47
N GLN A 112 -4.65 -10.20 -14.37
CA GLN A 112 -4.03 -9.87 -13.09
C GLN A 112 -3.58 -8.41 -13.01
N PHE A 113 -3.53 -7.92 -11.78
CA PHE A 113 -3.06 -6.59 -11.39
C PHE A 113 -1.88 -6.71 -10.41
N ASP A 114 -0.99 -5.72 -10.45
CA ASP A 114 -0.16 -5.39 -9.30
C ASP A 114 -0.91 -4.39 -8.43
N VAL A 115 -0.89 -4.57 -7.11
CA VAL A 115 -1.66 -3.72 -6.19
C VAL A 115 -0.75 -3.01 -5.21
N VAL A 116 -0.93 -1.70 -5.06
CA VAL A 116 -0.35 -0.91 -3.96
C VAL A 116 -1.46 -0.55 -2.99
N GLY A 117 -1.41 -1.10 -1.80
CA GLY A 117 -2.26 -0.70 -0.68
C GLY A 117 -1.52 0.27 0.25
N PHE A 118 -1.91 1.55 0.23
CA PHE A 118 -1.30 2.56 1.07
C PHE A 118 -2.03 2.68 2.41
N SER A 119 -1.29 2.60 3.53
CA SER A 119 -1.84 2.77 4.87
C SER A 119 -3.02 1.81 5.12
N MET A 120 -4.18 2.31 5.50
CA MET A 120 -5.43 1.54 5.67
C MET A 120 -5.86 0.81 4.38
N GLY A 121 -5.56 1.35 3.18
CA GLY A 121 -5.79 0.66 1.90
C GLY A 121 -4.99 -0.64 1.77
N GLY A 122 -3.84 -0.74 2.45
CA GLY A 122 -3.07 -1.97 2.56
C GLY A 122 -3.78 -3.04 3.40
N LEU A 123 -4.46 -2.64 4.47
CA LEU A 123 -5.27 -3.58 5.29
C LEU A 123 -6.47 -4.10 4.50
N VAL A 124 -7.11 -3.23 3.71
CA VAL A 124 -8.22 -3.61 2.81
C VAL A 124 -7.73 -4.64 1.78
N ALA A 125 -6.63 -4.36 1.09
CA ALA A 125 -6.07 -5.26 0.09
C ALA A 125 -5.59 -6.59 0.70
N LEU A 126 -4.95 -6.54 1.88
CA LEU A 126 -4.53 -7.74 2.61
C LEU A 126 -5.73 -8.60 3.01
N HIS A 127 -6.83 -7.99 3.48
CA HIS A 127 -8.06 -8.72 3.78
C HIS A 127 -8.67 -9.37 2.54
N ALA A 128 -8.70 -8.64 1.42
CA ALA A 128 -9.20 -9.17 0.16
C ALA A 128 -8.43 -10.40 -0.32
N VAL A 129 -7.10 -10.39 -0.24
CA VAL A 129 -6.28 -11.54 -0.67
C VAL A 129 -6.37 -12.73 0.29
N LYS A 130 -6.48 -12.49 1.61
CA LYS A 130 -6.52 -13.57 2.61
C LYS A 130 -7.90 -14.23 2.71
N PHE A 131 -8.98 -13.47 2.57
CA PHE A 131 -10.32 -13.96 2.90
C PHE A 131 -11.32 -13.94 1.74
N LEU A 132 -11.06 -13.16 0.68
CA LEU A 132 -11.98 -12.98 -0.44
C LEU A 132 -11.41 -13.47 -1.77
N GLN A 133 -10.37 -14.29 -1.74
CA GLN A 133 -9.73 -14.93 -2.90
C GLN A 133 -9.17 -13.93 -3.96
N ALA A 134 -9.01 -12.65 -3.63
CA ALA A 134 -8.48 -11.65 -4.55
C ALA A 134 -7.04 -11.98 -5.05
N HIS A 135 -6.32 -12.87 -4.38
CA HIS A 135 -5.00 -13.34 -4.81
C HIS A 135 -5.01 -14.02 -6.19
N ARG A 136 -6.17 -14.43 -6.71
CA ARG A 136 -6.28 -14.98 -8.07
C ARG A 136 -6.14 -13.90 -9.15
N ALA A 137 -6.59 -12.69 -8.83
CA ALA A 137 -6.53 -11.53 -9.71
C ALA A 137 -5.38 -10.55 -9.36
N ILE A 138 -4.69 -10.78 -8.24
CA ILE A 138 -3.57 -9.95 -7.79
C ILE A 138 -2.27 -10.75 -7.90
N ARG A 139 -1.40 -10.34 -8.82
CA ARG A 139 -0.09 -10.97 -9.04
C ARG A 139 0.87 -10.65 -7.88
N ARG A 140 0.94 -9.37 -7.53
CA ARG A 140 1.82 -8.86 -6.46
C ARG A 140 1.11 -7.79 -5.64
N LEU A 141 1.30 -7.85 -4.32
CA LEU A 141 0.74 -6.89 -3.37
C LEU A 141 1.85 -6.16 -2.62
N ALA A 142 1.95 -4.85 -2.83
CA ALA A 142 2.81 -3.98 -2.03
C ALA A 142 1.99 -3.30 -0.92
N LEU A 143 2.35 -3.56 0.33
CA LEU A 143 1.79 -2.92 1.52
C LEU A 143 2.65 -1.71 1.87
N LEU A 144 2.20 -0.52 1.48
CA LEU A 144 2.94 0.72 1.63
C LEU A 144 2.52 1.44 2.91
N GLY A 145 3.28 1.30 4.00
CA GLY A 145 2.96 1.87 5.30
C GLY A 145 1.67 1.32 5.92
N ALA A 146 1.31 0.07 5.61
CA ALA A 146 0.12 -0.55 6.18
C ALA A 146 0.36 -0.96 7.63
N PRO A 147 -0.51 -0.55 8.57
CA PRO A 147 -0.37 -0.88 9.99
C PRO A 147 -0.87 -2.30 10.28
N THR A 148 -0.12 -3.32 9.84
CA THR A 148 -0.53 -4.74 9.97
C THR A 148 -0.52 -5.26 11.42
N ASP A 149 0.12 -4.54 12.36
CA ASP A 149 -0.02 -4.76 13.81
C ASP A 149 -1.06 -3.82 14.44
N GLY A 150 -1.80 -3.07 13.62
CA GLY A 150 -2.70 -2.01 14.07
C GLY A 150 -1.97 -0.70 14.39
N THR A 151 -2.73 0.34 14.71
CA THR A 151 -2.19 1.64 15.11
C THR A 151 -3.06 2.33 16.13
N TRP A 152 -2.42 2.95 17.15
CA TRP A 152 -3.08 3.81 18.12
C TRP A 152 -3.38 5.21 17.57
N ALA A 153 -2.79 5.61 16.44
CA ALA A 153 -3.16 6.84 15.76
C ALA A 153 -4.63 6.87 15.35
N GLY A 154 -5.28 5.71 15.23
CA GLY A 154 -6.73 5.59 15.11
C GLY A 154 -7.49 6.27 16.24
N LEU A 155 -6.97 6.30 17.49
CA LEU A 155 -7.62 7.00 18.63
C LEU A 155 -7.72 8.51 18.43
N VAL A 156 -6.78 9.14 17.72
CA VAL A 156 -6.89 10.55 17.35
C VAL A 156 -8.05 10.73 16.34
N GLY A 157 -8.22 9.77 15.42
CA GLY A 157 -9.39 9.70 14.54
C GLY A 157 -10.70 9.43 15.32
N VAL A 158 -10.66 8.61 16.37
CA VAL A 158 -11.81 8.37 17.27
C VAL A 158 -12.30 9.67 17.90
N ALA A 159 -11.40 10.53 18.36
CA ALA A 159 -11.76 11.80 18.97
C ALA A 159 -12.47 12.78 18.00
N THR A 160 -12.31 12.59 16.69
CA THR A 160 -12.87 13.47 15.65
C THR A 160 -14.05 12.86 14.88
N VAL A 161 -13.92 11.61 14.44
CA VAL A 161 -14.94 10.93 13.62
C VAL A 161 -15.21 9.49 14.07
N GLY A 162 -14.54 9.01 15.10
CA GLY A 162 -14.48 7.60 15.45
C GLY A 162 -15.76 6.99 16.00
N LEU A 163 -16.68 7.78 16.57
CA LEU A 163 -17.97 7.27 17.04
C LEU A 163 -18.83 6.71 15.88
N VAL A 164 -18.55 7.16 14.64
CA VAL A 164 -19.31 6.78 13.43
C VAL A 164 -18.47 6.04 12.38
N SER A 165 -17.20 5.75 12.66
CA SER A 165 -16.30 5.12 11.69
C SER A 165 -15.83 3.72 12.14
N PRO A 166 -16.47 2.64 11.67
CA PRO A 166 -16.01 1.28 11.97
C PRO A 166 -14.57 1.01 11.59
N SER A 167 -14.05 1.63 10.52
CA SER A 167 -12.67 1.42 10.07
C SER A 167 -11.64 1.85 11.09
N VAL A 168 -11.91 2.90 11.87
CA VAL A 168 -10.99 3.38 12.90
C VAL A 168 -10.83 2.35 14.02
N TRP A 169 -11.95 1.76 14.48
CA TRP A 169 -11.92 0.69 15.47
C TRP A 169 -11.23 -0.57 14.95
N GLN A 170 -11.46 -0.91 13.71
CA GLN A 170 -10.81 -2.06 13.06
C GLN A 170 -9.28 -1.89 12.91
N CYS A 171 -8.77 -0.66 12.91
CA CYS A 171 -7.33 -0.40 12.86
C CYS A 171 -6.63 -0.49 14.22
N LEU A 172 -7.36 -0.60 15.35
CA LEU A 172 -6.73 -0.71 16.65
C LEU A 172 -5.97 -2.03 16.80
N PRO A 173 -4.82 -2.04 17.48
CA PRO A 173 -4.01 -3.26 17.67
C PRO A 173 -4.76 -4.41 18.36
N SER A 174 -5.76 -4.10 19.19
CA SER A 174 -6.58 -5.08 19.90
C SER A 174 -7.83 -5.54 19.13
N SER A 175 -8.03 -5.09 17.90
CA SER A 175 -9.22 -5.46 17.12
C SER A 175 -9.13 -6.87 16.57
N ASP A 176 -10.29 -7.55 16.51
CA ASP A 176 -10.39 -8.85 15.84
C ASP A 176 -9.97 -8.79 14.37
N PHE A 177 -10.19 -7.64 13.72
CA PHE A 177 -9.78 -7.44 12.33
C PHE A 177 -8.26 -7.55 12.16
N ILE A 178 -7.47 -6.91 13.04
CA ILE A 178 -6.01 -7.01 13.00
C ILE A 178 -5.55 -8.41 13.41
N ALA A 179 -6.20 -9.02 14.42
CA ALA A 179 -5.91 -10.40 14.81
C ALA A 179 -6.09 -11.37 13.65
N ASP A 180 -7.22 -11.28 12.92
CA ASP A 180 -7.50 -12.09 11.73
C ASP A 180 -6.46 -11.87 10.63
N LEU A 181 -6.09 -10.61 10.35
CA LEU A 181 -5.07 -10.29 9.33
C LEU A 181 -3.70 -10.89 9.68
N ARG A 182 -3.36 -10.96 10.96
CA ARG A 182 -2.11 -11.55 11.45
C ARG A 182 -2.13 -13.08 11.48
N ALA A 183 -3.31 -13.67 11.64
CA ALA A 183 -3.47 -15.11 11.72
C ALA A 183 -3.16 -15.80 10.38
N GLY A 184 -2.56 -16.99 10.46
CA GLY A 184 -2.26 -17.82 9.30
C GLY A 184 -1.20 -17.24 8.35
N THR A 185 -1.09 -17.86 7.19
CA THR A 185 -0.12 -17.53 6.14
C THR A 185 -0.76 -16.71 5.01
N LEU A 186 0.07 -16.17 4.15
CA LEU A 186 -0.37 -15.60 2.89
C LEU A 186 -0.81 -16.71 1.91
N PRO A 187 -1.72 -16.41 0.97
CA PRO A 187 -2.10 -17.37 -0.07
C PRO A 187 -0.88 -17.86 -0.86
N PRO A 188 -0.81 -19.17 -1.20
CA PRO A 188 0.26 -19.70 -2.02
C PRO A 188 0.38 -18.97 -3.37
N GLY A 189 1.60 -18.74 -3.83
CA GLY A 189 1.88 -18.05 -5.10
C GLY A 189 1.74 -16.52 -5.05
N LEU A 190 1.12 -15.94 -4.04
CA LEU A 190 1.04 -14.49 -3.89
C LEU A 190 2.34 -13.93 -3.32
N ARG A 191 2.97 -13.02 -4.05
CA ARG A 191 4.12 -12.25 -3.55
C ARG A 191 3.64 -10.98 -2.86
N VAL A 192 4.11 -10.78 -1.63
CA VAL A 192 3.78 -9.59 -0.83
C VAL A 192 5.07 -8.91 -0.39
N ARG A 193 5.15 -7.58 -0.60
CA ARG A 193 6.23 -6.75 -0.05
C ARG A 193 5.65 -5.72 0.91
N GLN A 194 6.24 -5.63 2.10
CA GLN A 194 5.94 -4.61 3.10
C GLN A 194 6.99 -3.50 3.00
N ILE A 195 6.55 -2.26 2.77
CA ILE A 195 7.43 -1.09 2.63
C ILE A 195 7.01 -0.04 3.66
N HIS A 196 7.93 0.35 4.54
CA HIS A 196 7.64 1.21 5.68
C HIS A 196 8.57 2.41 5.76
N GLY A 197 8.07 3.51 6.37
CA GLY A 197 8.84 4.68 6.73
C GLY A 197 9.40 4.56 8.15
N LEU A 198 10.71 4.73 8.32
CA LEU A 198 11.37 4.67 9.63
C LEU A 198 10.82 5.71 10.62
N HIS A 199 10.32 6.84 10.12
CA HIS A 199 9.79 7.95 10.92
C HIS A 199 8.28 8.12 10.74
N ASP A 200 7.58 7.03 10.46
CA ASP A 200 6.12 7.03 10.31
C ASP A 200 5.45 6.97 11.68
N ALA A 201 5.03 8.15 12.18
CA ALA A 201 4.35 8.25 13.47
C ALA A 201 2.87 7.81 13.41
N LEU A 202 2.26 7.76 12.21
CA LEU A 202 0.87 7.32 12.05
C LEU A 202 0.73 5.81 11.99
N CYS A 203 1.68 5.17 11.33
CA CYS A 203 1.74 3.71 11.19
C CYS A 203 3.11 3.23 11.68
N PRO A 204 3.27 3.00 13.00
CA PRO A 204 4.51 2.49 13.56
C PRO A 204 4.94 1.20 12.86
N LEU A 205 6.24 0.95 12.84
CA LEU A 205 6.82 -0.20 12.15
C LEU A 205 6.23 -1.50 12.68
N PRO A 206 5.49 -2.27 11.87
CA PRO A 206 4.94 -3.55 12.29
C PRO A 206 5.99 -4.65 12.19
N ARG A 207 5.65 -5.82 12.71
CA ARG A 207 6.42 -7.05 12.46
C ARG A 207 6.14 -7.54 11.03
N PRO A 208 7.09 -8.22 10.37
CA PRO A 208 6.82 -8.89 9.11
C PRO A 208 5.62 -9.85 9.22
N LEU A 209 4.80 -9.92 8.19
CA LEU A 209 3.73 -10.92 8.09
C LEU A 209 4.33 -12.32 7.89
N THR A 210 3.65 -13.33 8.41
CA THR A 210 4.02 -14.73 8.15
C THR A 210 3.95 -15.01 6.64
N GLY A 211 5.07 -15.47 6.06
CA GLY A 211 5.22 -15.68 4.62
C GLY A 211 5.86 -14.52 3.86
N VAL A 212 6.18 -13.39 4.51
CA VAL A 212 7.03 -12.33 3.96
C VAL A 212 8.47 -12.57 4.36
N ASP A 213 9.38 -12.63 3.40
CA ASP A 213 10.83 -12.71 3.66
C ASP A 213 11.31 -11.40 4.28
N PRO A 214 11.79 -11.42 5.57
CA PRO A 214 12.16 -10.20 6.27
C PRO A 214 13.43 -9.54 5.71
N GLN A 215 14.23 -10.23 4.90
CA GLN A 215 15.44 -9.67 4.29
C GLN A 215 15.17 -9.08 2.90
N ARG A 216 14.28 -9.69 2.15
CA ARG A 216 13.99 -9.34 0.76
C ARG A 216 12.75 -8.46 0.62
N ASP A 217 11.69 -8.77 1.35
CA ASP A 217 10.36 -8.21 1.12
C ASP A 217 9.81 -7.40 2.32
N PHE A 218 10.65 -7.11 3.33
CA PHE A 218 10.33 -6.18 4.41
C PHE A 218 11.30 -5.00 4.39
N ILE A 219 10.90 -3.91 3.74
CA ILE A 219 11.75 -2.77 3.42
C ILE A 219 11.43 -1.60 4.36
N VAL A 220 12.45 -1.01 4.96
CA VAL A 220 12.33 0.18 5.80
C VAL A 220 13.25 1.27 5.28
N LEU A 221 12.67 2.42 4.91
CA LEU A 221 13.42 3.57 4.38
C LEU A 221 13.20 4.81 5.26
N PRO A 222 14.16 5.75 5.28
CA PRO A 222 13.97 7.04 5.94
C PRO A 222 12.81 7.82 5.34
N GLY A 223 11.82 8.19 6.16
CA GLY A 223 10.66 8.98 5.76
C GLY A 223 9.49 8.81 6.70
N GLY A 224 8.57 9.78 6.70
CA GLY A 224 7.29 9.74 7.40
C GLY A 224 6.17 9.24 6.49
N HIS A 225 4.94 9.18 7.01
CA HIS A 225 3.77 8.58 6.33
C HIS A 225 3.51 9.14 4.93
N SER A 226 3.47 10.45 4.77
CA SER A 226 3.26 11.08 3.45
C SER A 226 4.44 10.86 2.49
N SER A 227 5.65 10.65 3.01
CA SER A 227 6.83 10.36 2.18
C SER A 227 6.70 9.05 1.41
N LEU A 228 5.94 8.09 1.91
CA LEU A 228 5.68 6.81 1.27
C LEU A 228 5.11 7.00 -0.15
N VAL A 229 4.21 7.95 -0.33
CA VAL A 229 3.59 8.26 -1.63
C VAL A 229 4.38 9.31 -2.41
N MET A 230 4.95 10.29 -1.70
CA MET A 230 5.57 11.48 -2.33
C MET A 230 7.02 11.26 -2.76
N SER A 231 7.76 10.38 -2.08
CA SER A 231 9.21 10.25 -2.23
C SER A 231 9.61 9.23 -3.30
N HIS A 232 10.63 9.57 -4.08
CA HIS A 232 11.13 8.69 -5.15
C HIS A 232 11.80 7.39 -4.64
N PRO A 233 12.53 7.35 -3.51
CA PRO A 233 13.05 6.09 -2.98
C PRO A 233 11.98 5.02 -2.73
N PHE A 234 10.83 5.38 -2.17
CA PHE A 234 9.73 4.45 -1.96
C PHE A 234 9.13 3.96 -3.28
N TYR A 235 9.01 4.86 -4.26
CA TYR A 235 8.58 4.47 -5.60
C TYR A 235 9.53 3.45 -6.25
N ARG A 236 10.86 3.62 -6.09
CA ARG A 236 11.85 2.68 -6.63
C ARG A 236 11.67 1.27 -6.05
N GLU A 237 11.35 1.16 -4.77
CA GLU A 237 11.05 -0.15 -4.15
C GLU A 237 9.78 -0.79 -4.71
N LEU A 238 8.72 0.01 -4.94
CA LEU A 238 7.52 -0.47 -5.61
C LEU A 238 7.83 -0.95 -7.03
N LYS A 239 8.55 -0.12 -7.80
CA LYS A 239 8.94 -0.46 -9.17
C LYS A 239 9.80 -1.72 -9.22
N SER A 240 10.85 -1.82 -8.41
CA SER A 240 11.72 -2.99 -8.36
C SER A 240 10.97 -4.27 -8.01
N PHE A 241 9.98 -4.18 -7.13
CA PHE A 241 9.15 -5.30 -6.76
C PHE A 241 8.23 -5.76 -7.89
N PHE A 242 7.60 -4.82 -8.59
CA PHE A 242 6.68 -5.16 -9.67
C PHE A 242 7.37 -5.56 -10.98
N ASP A 243 8.59 -5.09 -11.21
CA ASP A 243 9.37 -5.43 -12.40
C ASP A 243 10.28 -6.66 -12.21
N ALA A 244 10.37 -7.20 -10.98
CA ALA A 244 11.13 -8.42 -10.75
C ALA A 244 10.55 -9.60 -11.57
N PRO A 245 11.37 -10.52 -12.11
CA PRO A 245 10.86 -11.72 -12.75
C PRO A 245 10.02 -12.56 -11.77
N ASP A 246 9.11 -13.36 -12.30
CA ASP A 246 8.38 -14.31 -11.49
C ASP A 246 9.30 -15.50 -11.16
N ASP A 247 9.19 -16.06 -9.95
CA ASP A 247 10.14 -17.08 -9.43
C ASP A 247 10.20 -18.37 -10.29
N ALA A 248 9.24 -18.57 -11.21
CA ALA A 248 9.26 -19.66 -12.20
C ALA A 248 10.32 -19.47 -13.30
N GLU A 249 10.89 -18.28 -13.47
CA GLU A 249 11.94 -17.96 -14.45
C GLU A 249 13.35 -17.95 -13.87
N GLN A 250 13.52 -18.17 -12.56
CA GLN A 250 14.86 -18.34 -12.01
C GLN A 250 15.37 -19.74 -12.37
N PRO A 251 16.41 -19.87 -13.20
CA PRO A 251 17.02 -21.17 -13.42
C PRO A 251 17.50 -21.70 -12.06
N VAL A 252 17.09 -22.93 -11.73
CA VAL A 252 17.62 -23.67 -10.59
C VAL A 252 19.14 -23.64 -10.75
N ALA A 253 19.82 -22.89 -9.90
CA ALA A 253 21.28 -22.91 -9.86
C ALA A 253 21.68 -24.38 -9.66
N ALA A 254 22.31 -24.96 -10.67
CA ALA A 254 22.81 -26.32 -10.59
C ALA A 254 23.76 -26.38 -9.36
N ALA A 255 23.35 -27.17 -8.40
CA ALA A 255 24.22 -27.50 -7.29
C ALA A 255 25.34 -28.35 -7.87
N GLU A 256 26.53 -27.78 -7.99
CA GLU A 256 27.81 -28.54 -8.12
C GLU A 256 28.26 -29.02 -6.77
#